data_79f8a8355492c4ec630ea53117996bd6
#
_entry.id   79f8a8355492c4ec630ea53117996bd6
#
_cell.length_a   1.000
_cell.length_b   1.000
_cell.length_c   1.000
_cell.angle_alpha   90.00
_cell.angle_beta   90.00
_cell.angle_gamma   90.00
#
_symmetry.space_group_name_H-M   'P 1'
#
loop_
_entity.id
_entity.type
_entity.pdbx_description
1 polymer ?
#
loop_
_entity_poly.entity_id
_entity_poly.type
_entity_poly.pdbx_seq_one_letter_code
_entity_poly.pdbx_strand_id
1 'polypeptide(L)'
;MNLRPHGYDGSGSTLTRGLCDGAPESIPAILRDGVDHAMLDAKYAALQSAGANFLGYPVNLQHDCSDIARFLEFSLNNMGDPFQHSPIQLNSLEFEREVIECFEWLTGGDPEDTWGYVTGGGTEGNMYGLYLARELLPDGIVYFSEETHYSVMKVLRLQHMPNIMLKSQPNGELDYEDLEASLRINRHRPPIIFANIGTTMKGAIDNLDRIHAILSDLALPQHYIHADAALHGLGLAFLDDAPPWNFKAGVDSLSISGHKWLGSPIPCGIALARRRHVERIARSVEYVSLRDTTLAGSRNGLTPMILWHSLRRHGYEGLRAMVHQCLATADFTVSLLREHGFDAWRNPHSPIVVFPRPPEFLQHRWCLAPQGQLTHIVCMAHVTQEIIRRFVNEYVAAMTNAPHPDIVR
;
A
#
# COMPACT_ATOMS: atom_id res chain seq x y z
N MET A 1 -18.23 -5.62 -41.79
CA MET A 1 -17.06 -5.14 -42.52
C MET A 1 -15.85 -5.69 -41.76
N ASN A 2 -15.24 -6.75 -42.31
CA ASN A 2 -14.17 -7.48 -41.60
C ASN A 2 -12.84 -6.71 -41.69
N LEU A 3 -12.37 -6.14 -40.61
CA LEU A 3 -10.99 -5.69 -40.47
C LEU A 3 -10.16 -6.88 -40.00
N ARG A 4 -9.37 -7.45 -40.89
CA ARG A 4 -8.32 -8.42 -40.55
C ARG A 4 -7.17 -7.66 -39.89
N PRO A 5 -6.55 -8.20 -38.82
CA PRO A 5 -5.32 -7.62 -38.29
C PRO A 5 -4.21 -7.81 -39.37
N HIS A 6 -3.48 -6.73 -39.62
CA HIS A 6 -2.26 -6.79 -40.41
C HIS A 6 -1.24 -7.63 -39.64
N GLY A 7 -0.92 -8.81 -40.21
CA GLY A 7 0.15 -9.65 -39.71
C GLY A 7 1.48 -8.89 -39.79
N TYR A 8 2.18 -8.84 -38.70
CA TYR A 8 3.59 -8.44 -38.67
C TYR A 8 4.39 -9.54 -39.39
N ASP A 9 4.80 -9.26 -40.61
CA ASP A 9 5.70 -10.12 -41.38
C ASP A 9 7.10 -10.00 -40.75
N GLY A 10 7.60 -11.12 -40.24
CA GLY A 10 8.89 -11.23 -39.56
C GLY A 10 10.14 -11.07 -40.43
N SER A 11 10.09 -10.29 -41.53
CA SER A 11 11.22 -10.02 -42.40
C SER A 11 11.90 -8.66 -42.19
N GLY A 12 11.92 -8.18 -40.96
CA GLY A 12 12.59 -6.93 -40.57
C GLY A 12 14.11 -7.01 -40.43
N SER A 13 14.83 -7.68 -41.35
CA SER A 13 16.30 -7.76 -41.28
C SER A 13 17.06 -6.75 -42.14
N THR A 14 16.40 -5.77 -42.74
CA THR A 14 17.05 -4.90 -43.75
C THR A 14 17.14 -3.42 -43.38
N LEU A 15 16.59 -2.96 -42.24
CA LEU A 15 16.65 -1.54 -41.87
C LEU A 15 17.70 -1.19 -40.78
N THR A 16 18.40 -2.16 -40.22
CA THR A 16 19.36 -1.90 -39.13
C THR A 16 20.83 -1.87 -39.56
N ARG A 17 21.18 -2.19 -40.80
CA ARG A 17 22.57 -2.18 -41.26
C ARG A 17 23.10 -0.86 -41.80
N GLY A 18 22.29 0.18 -41.93
CA GLY A 18 22.69 1.47 -42.51
C GLY A 18 22.88 2.62 -41.54
N LEU A 19 22.58 2.46 -40.24
CA LEU A 19 22.64 3.55 -39.28
C LEU A 19 23.77 3.45 -38.23
N CYS A 20 24.60 2.38 -38.27
CA CYS A 20 25.64 2.15 -37.26
C CYS A 20 27.03 2.70 -37.61
N ASP A 21 27.27 3.14 -38.85
CA ASP A 21 28.57 3.70 -39.25
C ASP A 21 28.60 5.21 -38.92
N GLY A 22 28.82 5.56 -37.67
CA GLY A 22 28.96 6.96 -37.25
C GLY A 22 28.34 7.35 -35.93
N ALA A 23 27.88 6.38 -35.15
CA ALA A 23 27.41 6.68 -33.80
C ALA A 23 28.57 7.21 -32.93
N PRO A 24 28.42 8.32 -32.18
CA PRO A 24 29.46 8.85 -31.29
C PRO A 24 29.90 7.78 -30.30
N GLU A 25 31.24 7.67 -30.06
CA GLU A 25 31.80 6.72 -29.05
C GLU A 25 31.20 6.89 -27.64
N SER A 26 30.50 7.99 -27.38
CA SER A 26 29.87 8.34 -26.10
C SER A 26 28.42 7.87 -25.93
N ILE A 27 27.83 7.13 -26.92
CA ILE A 27 26.46 6.64 -26.77
C ILE A 27 26.39 5.58 -25.66
N PRO A 28 25.45 5.72 -24.65
CA PRO A 28 25.24 4.72 -23.64
C PRO A 28 24.98 3.30 -24.22
N ALA A 29 25.48 2.27 -23.56
CA ALA A 29 25.36 0.87 -24.03
C ALA A 29 23.92 0.48 -24.36
N ILE A 30 22.95 0.93 -23.56
CA ILE A 30 21.51 0.67 -23.77
C ILE A 30 20.97 1.15 -25.14
N LEU A 31 21.68 2.05 -25.83
CA LEU A 31 21.29 2.57 -27.14
C LEU A 31 22.08 1.92 -28.29
N ARG A 32 23.07 1.06 -28.00
CA ARG A 32 23.96 0.46 -29.02
C ARG A 32 23.48 -0.88 -29.50
N ASP A 33 22.97 -1.70 -28.60
CA ASP A 33 22.65 -3.09 -28.81
C ASP A 33 21.13 -3.33 -28.86
N GLY A 34 20.71 -4.43 -29.47
CA GLY A 34 19.32 -4.87 -29.44
C GLY A 34 18.91 -5.37 -28.04
N VAL A 35 17.71 -5.93 -27.94
CA VAL A 35 17.20 -6.49 -26.69
C VAL A 35 18.07 -7.67 -26.24
N ASP A 36 18.65 -7.57 -25.05
CA ASP A 36 19.40 -8.65 -24.41
C ASP A 36 18.45 -9.65 -23.73
N HIS A 37 18.05 -10.68 -24.47
CA HIS A 37 17.17 -11.73 -23.98
C HIS A 37 17.81 -12.55 -22.83
N ALA A 38 19.13 -12.77 -22.87
CA ALA A 38 19.82 -13.50 -21.81
C ALA A 38 19.78 -12.75 -20.49
N MET A 39 19.91 -11.42 -20.52
CA MET A 39 19.73 -10.56 -19.34
C MET A 39 18.29 -10.65 -18.79
N LEU A 40 17.28 -10.63 -19.65
CA LEU A 40 15.88 -10.76 -19.23
C LEU A 40 15.61 -12.14 -18.61
N ASP A 41 16.09 -13.22 -19.21
CA ASP A 41 15.92 -14.59 -18.72
C ASP A 41 16.63 -14.79 -17.36
N ALA A 42 17.86 -14.27 -17.22
CA ALA A 42 18.58 -14.29 -15.95
C ALA A 42 17.85 -13.53 -14.85
N LYS A 43 17.28 -12.35 -15.19
CA LYS A 43 16.48 -11.57 -14.24
C LYS A 43 15.20 -12.29 -13.84
N TYR A 44 14.51 -12.92 -14.79
CA TYR A 44 13.31 -13.70 -14.52
C TYR A 44 13.59 -14.85 -13.55
N ALA A 45 14.63 -15.65 -13.80
CA ALA A 45 15.05 -16.74 -12.90
C ALA A 45 15.40 -16.24 -11.48
N ALA A 46 16.11 -15.10 -11.39
CA ALA A 46 16.43 -14.49 -10.09
C ALA A 46 15.18 -14.05 -9.31
N LEU A 47 14.17 -13.48 -10.00
CA LEU A 47 12.91 -13.08 -9.37
C LEU A 47 12.09 -14.29 -8.91
N GLN A 48 12.04 -15.37 -9.66
CA GLN A 48 11.39 -16.62 -9.25
C GLN A 48 12.03 -17.17 -7.95
N SER A 49 13.37 -17.19 -7.90
CA SER A 49 14.10 -17.63 -6.69
C SER A 49 13.84 -16.75 -5.49
N ALA A 50 13.82 -15.43 -5.67
CA ALA A 50 13.56 -14.47 -4.59
C ALA A 50 12.12 -14.61 -4.06
N GLY A 51 11.13 -14.81 -4.94
CA GLY A 51 9.73 -14.98 -4.55
C GLY A 51 9.47 -16.19 -3.64
N ALA A 52 10.27 -17.25 -3.75
CA ALA A 52 10.13 -18.46 -2.95
C ALA A 52 10.41 -18.26 -1.44
N ASN A 53 11.10 -17.17 -1.06
CA ASN A 53 11.51 -16.86 0.32
C ASN A 53 11.11 -15.44 0.74
N PHE A 54 10.01 -14.90 0.21
CA PHE A 54 9.61 -13.50 0.40
C PHE A 54 8.64 -13.37 1.58
N LEU A 55 9.13 -12.99 2.77
CA LEU A 55 8.35 -12.98 4.01
C LEU A 55 8.17 -11.59 4.65
N GLY A 56 9.11 -10.67 4.46
CA GLY A 56 9.17 -9.42 5.24
C GLY A 56 8.37 -8.24 4.66
N TYR A 57 7.63 -8.43 3.57
CA TYR A 57 6.91 -7.34 2.92
C TYR A 57 5.48 -7.75 2.56
N PRO A 58 4.51 -6.82 2.65
CA PRO A 58 3.09 -7.11 2.52
C PRO A 58 2.61 -7.21 1.06
N VAL A 59 3.33 -7.96 0.23
CA VAL A 59 2.96 -8.16 -1.18
C VAL A 59 2.36 -9.56 -1.34
N ASN A 60 1.18 -9.68 -1.90
CA ASN A 60 0.61 -10.97 -2.27
C ASN A 60 1.18 -11.42 -3.62
N LEU A 61 1.93 -12.53 -3.62
CA LEU A 61 2.52 -13.09 -4.84
C LEU A 61 1.59 -14.08 -5.56
N GLN A 62 0.42 -14.38 -4.99
CA GLN A 62 -0.61 -15.20 -5.63
C GLN A 62 -1.55 -14.33 -6.47
N HIS A 63 -1.06 -13.88 -7.62
CA HIS A 63 -1.85 -13.13 -8.57
C HIS A 63 -1.81 -13.79 -9.95
N ASP A 64 -2.84 -13.54 -10.73
CA ASP A 64 -2.93 -13.95 -12.12
C ASP A 64 -3.52 -12.79 -12.93
N CYS A 65 -2.73 -12.27 -13.83
CA CYS A 65 -3.09 -11.17 -14.72
C CYS A 65 -3.13 -11.60 -16.19
N SER A 66 -3.22 -12.90 -16.48
CA SER A 66 -3.20 -13.44 -17.84
C SER A 66 -4.28 -12.83 -18.74
N ASP A 67 -5.50 -12.67 -18.21
CA ASP A 67 -6.62 -12.05 -18.94
C ASP A 67 -6.39 -10.55 -19.22
N ILE A 68 -5.58 -9.89 -18.38
CA ILE A 68 -5.29 -8.46 -18.47
C ILE A 68 -4.08 -8.18 -19.35
N ALA A 69 -3.18 -9.14 -19.52
CA ALA A 69 -1.92 -8.95 -20.25
C ALA A 69 -2.11 -8.41 -21.70
N ARG A 70 -3.19 -8.82 -22.39
CA ARG A 70 -3.52 -8.32 -23.74
C ARG A 70 -3.77 -6.81 -23.83
N PHE A 71 -4.12 -6.17 -22.70
CA PHE A 71 -4.36 -4.72 -22.66
C PHE A 71 -3.06 -3.90 -22.63
N LEU A 72 -1.90 -4.56 -22.47
CA LEU A 72 -0.60 -3.91 -22.66
C LEU A 72 -0.36 -3.42 -24.09
N GLU A 73 -1.17 -3.85 -25.05
CA GLU A 73 -1.17 -3.35 -26.45
C GLU A 73 -1.69 -1.90 -26.54
N PHE A 74 -2.35 -1.37 -25.48
CA PHE A 74 -2.99 -0.06 -25.49
C PHE A 74 -2.33 0.90 -24.49
N SER A 75 -2.14 2.14 -24.91
CA SER A 75 -1.70 3.23 -24.02
C SER A 75 -2.87 3.78 -23.22
N LEU A 76 -3.29 3.06 -22.19
CA LEU A 76 -4.42 3.43 -21.34
C LEU A 76 -4.03 4.56 -20.37
N ASN A 77 -4.80 5.66 -20.38
CA ASN A 77 -4.58 6.82 -19.54
C ASN A 77 -5.90 7.30 -18.92
N ASN A 78 -6.04 7.09 -17.62
CA ASN A 78 -7.17 7.60 -16.85
C ASN A 78 -6.88 9.03 -16.40
N MET A 79 -7.50 10.02 -17.04
CA MET A 79 -7.36 11.45 -16.69
C MET A 79 -8.65 11.98 -16.08
N GLY A 80 -8.49 12.88 -15.12
CA GLY A 80 -9.60 13.60 -14.47
C GLY A 80 -10.39 12.76 -13.48
N ASP A 81 -11.58 13.23 -13.18
CA ASP A 81 -12.49 12.61 -12.23
C ASP A 81 -13.01 11.26 -12.76
N PRO A 82 -12.86 10.15 -12.03
CA PRO A 82 -13.34 8.83 -12.48
C PRO A 82 -14.84 8.76 -12.72
N PHE A 83 -15.60 9.62 -12.09
CA PHE A 83 -17.08 9.64 -12.17
C PHE A 83 -17.60 10.55 -13.28
N GLN A 84 -16.72 11.16 -14.07
CA GLN A 84 -17.09 12.01 -15.20
C GLN A 84 -16.71 11.37 -16.54
N HIS A 85 -17.36 11.85 -17.60
CA HIS A 85 -17.02 11.43 -18.95
C HIS A 85 -15.65 12.00 -19.36
N SER A 86 -14.75 11.15 -19.85
CA SER A 86 -13.47 11.58 -20.41
C SER A 86 -13.54 11.73 -21.94
N PRO A 87 -13.00 12.81 -22.51
CA PRO A 87 -12.85 12.92 -23.97
C PRO A 87 -11.77 11.99 -24.52
N ILE A 88 -10.89 11.46 -23.67
CA ILE A 88 -9.83 10.53 -24.04
C ILE A 88 -10.43 9.13 -24.07
N GLN A 89 -10.52 8.50 -25.27
CA GLN A 89 -11.15 7.18 -25.42
C GLN A 89 -10.28 6.03 -24.93
N LEU A 90 -8.95 6.18 -24.94
CA LEU A 90 -8.01 5.16 -24.44
C LEU A 90 -7.89 5.28 -22.91
N ASN A 91 -8.93 4.86 -22.22
CA ASN A 91 -9.00 4.84 -20.76
C ASN A 91 -9.72 3.57 -20.28
N SER A 92 -9.80 3.39 -18.97
CA SER A 92 -10.50 2.32 -18.27
C SER A 92 -11.29 2.85 -17.07
N LEU A 93 -11.88 4.05 -17.20
CA LEU A 93 -12.58 4.73 -16.10
C LEU A 93 -13.80 3.94 -15.60
N GLU A 94 -14.45 3.14 -16.45
CA GLU A 94 -15.54 2.27 -16.05
C GLU A 94 -15.09 1.20 -15.04
N PHE A 95 -13.90 0.61 -15.22
CA PHE A 95 -13.32 -0.33 -14.28
C PHE A 95 -12.87 0.38 -12.99
N GLU A 96 -12.32 1.59 -13.12
CA GLU A 96 -11.91 2.39 -11.97
C GLU A 96 -13.12 2.72 -11.08
N ARG A 97 -14.26 3.13 -11.66
CA ARG A 97 -15.48 3.39 -10.91
C ARG A 97 -15.97 2.17 -10.14
N GLU A 98 -16.06 1.00 -10.80
CA GLU A 98 -16.50 -0.23 -10.12
C GLU A 98 -15.55 -0.60 -8.97
N VAL A 99 -14.23 -0.39 -9.13
CA VAL A 99 -13.25 -0.58 -8.05
C VAL A 99 -13.53 0.38 -6.90
N ILE A 100 -13.72 1.67 -7.18
CA ILE A 100 -13.99 2.67 -6.13
C ILE A 100 -15.31 2.38 -5.41
N GLU A 101 -16.38 2.07 -6.11
CA GLU A 101 -17.68 1.69 -5.53
C GLU A 101 -17.56 0.45 -4.63
N CYS A 102 -16.77 -0.54 -5.04
CA CYS A 102 -16.47 -1.71 -4.20
C CYS A 102 -15.73 -1.31 -2.90
N PHE A 103 -14.71 -0.47 -3.00
CA PHE A 103 -13.97 -0.01 -1.81
C PHE A 103 -14.78 0.95 -0.94
N GLU A 104 -15.65 1.76 -1.52
CA GLU A 104 -16.63 2.56 -0.79
C GLU A 104 -17.50 1.67 0.10
N TRP A 105 -18.08 0.62 -0.49
CA TRP A 105 -18.88 -0.35 0.27
C TRP A 105 -18.09 -1.05 1.36
N LEU A 106 -16.86 -1.53 1.06
CA LEU A 106 -15.97 -2.21 2.01
C LEU A 106 -15.56 -1.31 3.19
N THR A 107 -15.45 0.00 2.95
CA THR A 107 -15.05 0.97 3.97
C THR A 107 -16.24 1.65 4.67
N GLY A 108 -17.46 1.18 4.39
CA GLY A 108 -18.67 1.73 4.99
C GLY A 108 -18.95 3.19 4.61
N GLY A 109 -18.48 3.58 3.42
CA GLY A 109 -18.78 4.88 2.83
C GLY A 109 -20.24 5.03 2.43
N ASP A 110 -20.71 6.26 2.37
CA ASP A 110 -22.01 6.62 1.83
C ASP A 110 -21.83 6.96 0.35
N PRO A 111 -22.55 6.31 -0.61
CA PRO A 111 -22.46 6.60 -2.04
C PRO A 111 -22.64 8.08 -2.42
N GLU A 112 -23.43 8.82 -1.65
CA GLU A 112 -23.65 10.25 -1.89
C GLU A 112 -22.51 11.13 -1.35
N ASP A 113 -21.79 10.69 -0.30
CA ASP A 113 -20.71 11.45 0.37
C ASP A 113 -19.31 10.86 0.18
N THR A 114 -19.17 9.74 -0.53
CA THR A 114 -17.84 9.16 -0.79
C THR A 114 -17.39 9.43 -2.22
N TRP A 115 -16.11 9.72 -2.37
CA TRP A 115 -15.42 9.88 -3.64
C TRP A 115 -14.02 9.26 -3.54
N GLY A 116 -13.49 8.79 -4.66
CA GLY A 116 -12.15 8.24 -4.68
C GLY A 116 -11.60 8.04 -6.08
N TYR A 117 -10.34 7.61 -6.14
CA TYR A 117 -9.67 7.24 -7.39
C TYR A 117 -8.55 6.22 -7.13
N VAL A 118 -8.11 5.52 -8.20
CA VAL A 118 -6.98 4.61 -8.15
C VAL A 118 -5.67 5.39 -8.31
N THR A 119 -4.79 5.25 -7.31
CA THR A 119 -3.50 5.95 -7.17
C THR A 119 -2.33 5.07 -7.61
N GLY A 120 -1.14 5.67 -7.76
CA GLY A 120 0.12 4.95 -7.98
C GLY A 120 0.65 4.21 -6.74
N GLY A 121 -0.04 4.27 -5.59
CA GLY A 121 0.32 3.56 -4.36
C GLY A 121 -0.19 4.25 -3.11
N GLY A 122 -0.03 3.60 -1.93
CA GLY A 122 -0.47 4.14 -0.65
C GLY A 122 0.14 5.50 -0.31
N THR A 123 1.38 5.77 -0.71
CA THR A 123 2.01 7.09 -0.51
C THR A 123 1.25 8.20 -1.22
N GLU A 124 0.77 7.98 -2.45
CA GLU A 124 -0.06 8.96 -3.16
C GLU A 124 -1.41 9.11 -2.48
N GLY A 125 -2.03 8.02 -2.01
CA GLY A 125 -3.29 8.08 -1.27
C GLY A 125 -3.15 8.88 0.04
N ASN A 126 -2.09 8.65 0.81
CA ASN A 126 -1.78 9.45 2.00
C ASN A 126 -1.49 10.92 1.66
N MET A 127 -0.77 11.15 0.56
CA MET A 127 -0.49 12.53 0.08
C MET A 127 -1.78 13.24 -0.30
N TYR A 128 -2.73 12.55 -0.92
CA TYR A 128 -4.02 13.10 -1.29
C TYR A 128 -4.87 13.45 -0.06
N GLY A 129 -4.97 12.54 0.92
CA GLY A 129 -5.68 12.82 2.17
C GLY A 129 -5.12 14.02 2.94
N LEU A 130 -3.79 14.12 3.01
CA LEU A 130 -3.12 15.27 3.63
C LEU A 130 -3.25 16.56 2.79
N TYR A 131 -3.29 16.45 1.46
CA TYR A 131 -3.58 17.60 0.59
C TYR A 131 -4.98 18.15 0.85
N LEU A 132 -6.00 17.30 0.93
CA LEU A 132 -7.36 17.72 1.30
C LEU A 132 -7.37 18.39 2.67
N ALA A 133 -6.73 17.77 3.67
CA ALA A 133 -6.66 18.31 5.02
C ALA A 133 -6.03 19.72 5.05
N ARG A 134 -4.94 19.93 4.31
CA ARG A 134 -4.26 21.22 4.21
C ARG A 134 -5.14 22.29 3.57
N GLU A 135 -5.83 21.94 2.48
CA GLU A 135 -6.70 22.91 1.79
C GLU A 135 -7.94 23.28 2.64
N LEU A 136 -8.41 22.34 3.46
CA LEU A 136 -9.55 22.57 4.35
C LEU A 136 -9.14 23.29 5.65
N LEU A 137 -7.96 23.00 6.17
CA LEU A 137 -7.42 23.49 7.44
C LEU A 137 -5.99 24.03 7.23
N PRO A 138 -5.82 25.18 6.53
CA PRO A 138 -4.50 25.68 6.12
C PRO A 138 -3.58 26.01 7.30
N ASP A 139 -4.13 26.35 8.47
CA ASP A 139 -3.38 26.58 9.72
C ASP A 139 -3.26 25.33 10.59
N GLY A 140 -3.72 24.17 10.08
CA GLY A 140 -3.74 22.91 10.81
C GLY A 140 -2.35 22.39 11.17
N ILE A 141 -2.28 21.57 12.23
CA ILE A 141 -1.08 20.83 12.63
C ILE A 141 -1.36 19.34 12.45
N VAL A 142 -0.48 18.65 11.76
CA VAL A 142 -0.56 17.19 11.59
C VAL A 142 0.05 16.47 12.78
N TYR A 143 -0.71 15.58 13.41
CA TYR A 143 -0.27 14.69 14.48
C TYR A 143 -0.18 13.27 13.95
N PHE A 144 0.97 12.64 14.09
CA PHE A 144 1.25 11.27 13.60
C PHE A 144 2.26 10.60 14.55
N SER A 145 2.25 9.26 14.61
CA SER A 145 3.15 8.54 15.53
C SER A 145 4.52 8.24 14.91
N GLU A 146 5.50 7.92 15.75
CA GLU A 146 6.83 7.46 15.32
C GLU A 146 6.78 6.12 14.57
N GLU A 147 5.71 5.33 14.71
CA GLU A 147 5.48 4.08 13.97
C GLU A 147 4.81 4.31 12.60
N THR A 148 4.46 5.55 12.28
CA THR A 148 3.89 5.91 10.98
C THR A 148 4.87 5.62 9.85
N HIS A 149 4.36 5.16 8.72
CA HIS A 149 5.17 4.81 7.56
C HIS A 149 6.12 5.96 7.15
N TYR A 150 7.38 5.65 6.90
CA TYR A 150 8.45 6.62 6.64
C TYR A 150 8.14 7.64 5.53
N SER A 151 7.26 7.31 4.59
CA SER A 151 6.88 8.22 3.50
C SER A 151 6.15 9.47 3.97
N VAL A 152 5.46 9.40 5.11
CA VAL A 152 4.61 10.49 5.62
C VAL A 152 5.45 11.74 5.95
N MET A 153 6.60 11.57 6.60
CA MET A 153 7.53 12.68 6.84
C MET A 153 7.96 13.39 5.56
N LYS A 154 8.12 12.65 4.47
CA LYS A 154 8.45 13.23 3.16
C LYS A 154 7.25 13.99 2.59
N VAL A 155 6.05 13.44 2.69
CA VAL A 155 4.81 14.09 2.25
C VAL A 155 4.59 15.41 3.01
N LEU A 156 4.73 15.40 4.34
CA LEU A 156 4.57 16.59 5.18
C LEU A 156 5.56 17.71 4.79
N ARG A 157 6.82 17.33 4.50
CA ARG A 157 7.82 18.28 4.01
C ARG A 157 7.48 18.84 2.63
N LEU A 158 7.05 17.99 1.70
CA LEU A 158 6.67 18.42 0.34
C LEU A 158 5.48 19.38 0.36
N GLN A 159 4.53 19.16 1.26
CA GLN A 159 3.33 19.98 1.38
C GLN A 159 3.51 21.15 2.36
N HIS A 160 4.69 21.32 2.98
CA HIS A 160 4.98 22.36 3.97
C HIS A 160 3.99 22.38 5.14
N MET A 161 3.53 21.21 5.59
CA MET A 161 2.58 21.11 6.68
C MET A 161 3.28 21.13 8.05
N PRO A 162 2.85 22.02 8.98
CA PRO A 162 3.26 21.93 10.37
C PRO A 162 2.87 20.59 10.96
N ASN A 163 3.78 19.97 11.73
CA ASN A 163 3.53 18.62 12.23
C ASN A 163 4.19 18.36 13.57
N ILE A 164 3.63 17.43 14.33
CA ILE A 164 4.13 16.95 15.60
C ILE A 164 4.15 15.41 15.53
N MET A 165 5.35 14.85 15.71
CA MET A 165 5.52 13.41 15.85
C MET A 165 5.30 13.03 17.31
N LEU A 166 4.37 12.09 17.53
CA LEU A 166 3.98 11.58 18.82
C LEU A 166 4.67 10.25 19.11
N LYS A 167 4.79 9.93 20.39
CA LYS A 167 5.25 8.63 20.86
C LYS A 167 4.28 7.52 20.48
N SER A 168 4.75 6.29 20.54
CA SER A 168 3.95 5.09 20.38
C SER A 168 3.99 4.23 21.64
N GLN A 169 2.95 3.48 21.87
CA GLN A 169 2.89 2.42 22.88
C GLN A 169 3.80 1.24 22.46
N PRO A 170 4.17 0.34 23.37
CA PRO A 170 5.03 -0.82 23.06
C PRO A 170 4.48 -1.70 21.93
N ASN A 171 3.16 -1.84 21.81
CA ASN A 171 2.50 -2.59 20.73
C ASN A 171 2.49 -1.83 19.39
N GLY A 172 2.87 -0.55 19.36
CA GLY A 172 2.93 0.29 18.17
C GLY A 172 1.73 1.19 17.93
N GLU A 173 0.70 1.17 18.80
CA GLU A 173 -0.37 2.15 18.77
C GLU A 173 0.15 3.54 19.14
N LEU A 174 -0.56 4.57 18.71
CA LEU A 174 -0.36 5.94 19.13
C LEU A 174 -0.41 6.07 20.66
N ASP A 175 0.47 6.86 21.25
CA ASP A 175 0.38 7.25 22.65
C ASP A 175 -0.69 8.35 22.82
N TYR A 176 -1.83 7.98 23.39
CA TYR A 176 -2.98 8.87 23.52
C TYR A 176 -2.79 9.95 24.58
N GLU A 177 -1.94 9.72 25.59
CA GLU A 177 -1.60 10.74 26.59
C GLU A 177 -0.73 11.82 25.95
N ASP A 178 0.23 11.43 25.12
CA ASP A 178 1.07 12.36 24.36
C ASP A 178 0.24 13.12 23.30
N LEU A 179 -0.73 12.46 22.66
CA LEU A 179 -1.68 13.12 21.76
C LEU A 179 -2.49 14.19 22.51
N GLU A 180 -3.12 13.82 23.62
CA GLU A 180 -3.94 14.76 24.41
C GLU A 180 -3.12 15.95 24.91
N ALA A 181 -1.93 15.71 25.46
CA ALA A 181 -1.03 16.77 25.95
C ALA A 181 -0.62 17.72 24.80
N SER A 182 -0.26 17.17 23.64
CA SER A 182 0.14 17.93 22.46
C SER A 182 -1.00 18.77 21.90
N LEU A 183 -2.21 18.20 21.82
CA LEU A 183 -3.42 18.91 21.39
C LEU A 183 -3.80 20.03 22.36
N ARG A 184 -3.68 19.81 23.67
CA ARG A 184 -3.98 20.81 24.71
C ARG A 184 -3.09 22.05 24.58
N ILE A 185 -1.80 21.85 24.29
CA ILE A 185 -0.84 22.95 24.07
C ILE A 185 -1.19 23.75 22.81
N ASN A 186 -1.62 23.07 21.76
CA ASN A 186 -1.83 23.65 20.44
C ASN A 186 -3.32 23.85 20.09
N ARG A 187 -4.22 23.88 21.07
CA ARG A 187 -5.68 23.92 20.88
C ARG A 187 -6.19 25.15 20.10
N HIS A 188 -5.36 26.15 19.87
CA HIS A 188 -5.66 27.33 19.06
C HIS A 188 -5.55 27.07 17.54
N ARG A 189 -5.08 25.88 17.14
CA ARG A 189 -4.94 25.45 15.75
C ARG A 189 -5.72 24.15 15.53
N PRO A 190 -6.40 24.00 14.39
CA PRO A 190 -7.17 22.78 14.11
C PRO A 190 -6.23 21.58 13.94
N PRO A 191 -6.51 20.43 14.59
CA PRO A 191 -5.73 19.24 14.45
C PRO A 191 -6.07 18.48 13.15
N ILE A 192 -5.02 17.93 12.53
CA ILE A 192 -5.10 16.95 11.47
C ILE A 192 -4.49 15.66 12.04
N ILE A 193 -5.30 14.66 12.28
CA ILE A 193 -4.84 13.38 12.83
C ILE A 193 -4.52 12.43 11.70
N PHE A 194 -3.30 11.93 11.66
CA PHE A 194 -2.88 10.85 10.78
C PHE A 194 -2.93 9.54 11.57
N ALA A 195 -4.02 8.81 11.45
CA ALA A 195 -4.24 7.55 12.15
C ALA A 195 -3.69 6.37 11.34
N ASN A 196 -2.92 5.50 12.00
CA ASN A 196 -2.42 4.28 11.38
C ASN A 196 -3.42 3.14 11.58
N ILE A 197 -3.99 2.65 10.51
CA ILE A 197 -4.81 1.45 10.55
C ILE A 197 -3.91 0.27 10.11
N GLY A 198 -3.02 -0.06 11.01
CA GLY A 198 -1.96 -1.05 10.84
C GLY A 198 -0.59 -0.45 10.59
N THR A 199 0.19 -0.20 11.66
CA THR A 199 1.58 0.28 11.56
C THR A 199 2.48 -0.70 10.82
N THR A 200 3.48 -0.17 10.10
CA THR A 200 4.30 -0.96 9.16
C THR A 200 5.02 -2.12 9.82
N MET A 201 5.65 -1.91 10.98
CA MET A 201 6.48 -2.93 11.63
C MET A 201 5.69 -3.84 12.56
N LYS A 202 4.68 -3.31 13.24
CA LYS A 202 3.98 -4.01 14.33
C LYS A 202 2.52 -4.33 14.00
N GLY A 203 1.95 -3.71 12.97
CA GLY A 203 0.55 -3.92 12.58
C GLY A 203 -0.46 -3.42 13.62
N ALA A 204 -0.09 -2.41 14.43
CA ALA A 204 -0.97 -1.80 15.40
C ALA A 204 -2.03 -0.93 14.72
N ILE A 205 -3.24 -0.91 15.26
CA ILE A 205 -4.35 -0.12 14.77
C ILE A 205 -4.64 0.97 15.80
N ASP A 206 -4.52 2.23 15.41
CA ASP A 206 -4.84 3.36 16.27
C ASP A 206 -6.35 3.37 16.61
N ASN A 207 -6.66 3.57 17.88
CA ASN A 207 -8.03 3.53 18.39
C ASN A 207 -8.76 4.86 18.10
N LEU A 208 -9.61 4.85 17.09
CA LEU A 208 -10.36 6.04 16.65
C LEU A 208 -11.35 6.52 17.72
N ASP A 209 -11.95 5.63 18.51
CA ASP A 209 -12.87 6.05 19.57
C ASP A 209 -12.14 6.87 20.64
N ARG A 210 -10.91 6.48 21.03
CA ARG A 210 -10.07 7.27 21.94
C ARG A 210 -9.67 8.60 21.33
N ILE A 211 -9.31 8.64 20.05
CA ILE A 211 -8.99 9.87 19.33
C ILE A 211 -10.20 10.82 19.35
N HIS A 212 -11.38 10.33 19.02
CA HIS A 212 -12.61 11.12 19.05
C HIS A 212 -12.97 11.61 20.46
N ALA A 213 -12.79 10.77 21.49
CA ALA A 213 -13.02 11.18 22.88
C ALA A 213 -12.09 12.34 23.27
N ILE A 214 -10.79 12.27 22.97
CA ILE A 214 -9.83 13.35 23.25
C ILE A 214 -10.20 14.64 22.51
N LEU A 215 -10.56 14.55 21.22
CA LEU A 215 -10.98 15.72 20.43
C LEU A 215 -12.25 16.38 21.01
N SER A 216 -13.20 15.57 21.49
CA SER A 216 -14.44 16.02 22.14
C SER A 216 -14.16 16.69 23.49
N ASP A 217 -13.37 16.04 24.35
CA ASP A 217 -13.03 16.52 25.70
C ASP A 217 -12.25 17.84 25.68
N LEU A 218 -11.43 18.04 24.64
CA LEU A 218 -10.71 19.28 24.40
C LEU A 218 -11.54 20.34 23.65
N ALA A 219 -12.78 20.03 23.28
CA ALA A 219 -13.68 20.89 22.50
C ALA A 219 -13.01 21.38 21.19
N LEU A 220 -12.52 20.43 20.38
CA LEU A 220 -11.88 20.67 19.08
C LEU A 220 -12.78 20.23 17.91
N PRO A 221 -13.89 20.96 17.62
CA PRO A 221 -14.88 20.55 16.62
C PRO A 221 -14.34 20.64 15.18
N GLN A 222 -13.37 21.52 14.94
CA GLN A 222 -12.69 21.60 13.64
C GLN A 222 -11.46 20.70 13.67
N HIS A 223 -11.56 19.54 13.04
CA HIS A 223 -10.46 18.60 12.89
C HIS A 223 -10.60 17.85 11.56
N TYR A 224 -9.56 17.12 11.18
CA TYR A 224 -9.54 16.21 10.04
C TYR A 224 -8.85 14.92 10.47
N ILE A 225 -9.41 13.77 10.12
CA ILE A 225 -8.82 12.45 10.41
C ILE A 225 -8.56 11.74 9.08
N HIS A 226 -7.28 11.54 8.76
CA HIS A 226 -6.85 10.69 7.67
C HIS A 226 -6.43 9.33 8.21
N ALA A 227 -6.93 8.24 7.61
CA ALA A 227 -6.58 6.88 7.99
C ALA A 227 -5.66 6.24 6.94
N ASP A 228 -4.41 5.98 7.31
CA ASP A 228 -3.54 5.10 6.53
C ASP A 228 -3.91 3.64 6.80
N ALA A 229 -4.75 3.10 5.95
CA ALA A 229 -5.24 1.73 5.98
C ALA A 229 -4.57 0.86 4.89
N ALA A 230 -3.33 1.21 4.50
CA ALA A 230 -2.64 0.66 3.34
C ALA A 230 -2.57 -0.88 3.32
N LEU A 231 -2.34 -1.52 4.47
CA LEU A 231 -2.40 -2.98 4.57
C LEU A 231 -3.72 -3.44 5.19
N HIS A 232 -4.05 -2.95 6.39
CA HIS A 232 -5.14 -3.53 7.17
C HIS A 232 -6.53 -3.21 6.62
N GLY A 233 -6.72 -2.10 5.87
CA GLY A 233 -8.04 -1.67 5.42
C GLY A 233 -8.82 -2.73 4.66
N LEU A 234 -8.20 -3.41 3.69
CA LEU A 234 -8.91 -4.51 3.01
C LEU A 234 -9.16 -5.70 3.95
N GLY A 235 -8.17 -6.06 4.77
CA GLY A 235 -8.30 -7.20 5.70
C GLY A 235 -9.43 -6.99 6.71
N LEU A 236 -9.48 -5.82 7.34
CA LEU A 236 -10.49 -5.49 8.35
C LEU A 236 -11.93 -5.50 7.80
N ALA A 237 -12.12 -5.19 6.52
CA ALA A 237 -13.44 -5.22 5.89
C ALA A 237 -14.10 -6.61 5.87
N PHE A 238 -13.31 -7.69 6.09
CA PHE A 238 -13.80 -9.08 6.09
C PHE A 238 -13.80 -9.72 7.50
N LEU A 239 -13.59 -8.93 8.55
CA LEU A 239 -13.60 -9.41 9.94
C LEU A 239 -14.84 -8.87 10.67
N ASP A 240 -15.59 -9.77 11.31
CA ASP A 240 -16.81 -9.44 12.01
C ASP A 240 -16.54 -8.66 13.33
N ASP A 241 -15.35 -8.81 13.91
CA ASP A 241 -14.89 -8.19 15.15
C ASP A 241 -13.85 -7.07 14.92
N ALA A 242 -13.80 -6.51 13.70
CA ALA A 242 -12.89 -5.42 13.40
C ALA A 242 -13.14 -4.19 14.30
N PRO A 243 -12.07 -3.54 14.83
CA PRO A 243 -12.23 -2.30 15.57
C PRO A 243 -12.74 -1.19 14.64
N PRO A 244 -13.22 -0.05 15.17
CA PRO A 244 -13.55 1.13 14.36
C PRO A 244 -12.33 1.62 13.55
N TRP A 245 -12.45 1.73 12.20
CA TRP A 245 -11.31 2.06 11.35
C TRP A 245 -11.65 2.86 10.08
N ASN A 246 -12.92 3.01 9.74
CA ASN A 246 -13.40 3.43 8.43
C ASN A 246 -14.34 4.65 8.49
N PHE A 247 -15.05 4.96 7.40
CA PHE A 247 -15.96 6.11 7.34
C PHE A 247 -17.05 6.09 8.42
N LYS A 248 -17.51 4.91 8.85
CA LYS A 248 -18.45 4.80 9.97
C LYS A 248 -17.83 5.19 11.31
N ALA A 249 -16.52 5.09 11.42
CA ALA A 249 -15.74 5.54 12.58
C ALA A 249 -15.33 7.02 12.49
N GLY A 250 -15.89 7.78 11.57
CA GLY A 250 -15.72 9.23 11.51
C GLY A 250 -14.45 9.73 10.84
N VAL A 251 -13.78 8.91 10.01
CA VAL A 251 -12.63 9.39 9.24
C VAL A 251 -13.09 10.25 8.04
N ASP A 252 -12.24 11.19 7.63
CA ASP A 252 -12.48 12.09 6.49
C ASP A 252 -11.92 11.56 5.19
N SER A 253 -10.83 10.79 5.26
CA SER A 253 -10.20 10.14 4.11
C SER A 253 -9.45 8.88 4.50
N LEU A 254 -9.28 7.98 3.53
CA LEU A 254 -8.59 6.68 3.67
C LEU A 254 -7.62 6.47 2.52
N SER A 255 -6.51 5.77 2.80
CA SER A 255 -5.59 5.24 1.79
C SER A 255 -5.45 3.72 1.95
N ILE A 256 -5.72 2.97 0.89
CA ILE A 256 -5.57 1.50 0.87
C ILE A 256 -4.64 1.12 -0.29
N SER A 257 -3.70 0.17 -0.07
CA SER A 257 -2.79 -0.30 -1.13
C SER A 257 -3.39 -1.47 -1.90
N GLY A 258 -3.55 -1.30 -3.22
CA GLY A 258 -4.09 -2.34 -4.09
C GLY A 258 -3.09 -3.47 -4.40
N HIS A 259 -1.79 -3.18 -4.33
CA HIS A 259 -0.73 -4.16 -4.60
C HIS A 259 -0.41 -5.09 -3.41
N LYS A 260 -1.03 -4.86 -2.22
CA LYS A 260 -0.83 -5.70 -1.03
C LYS A 260 -1.73 -6.94 -1.10
N TRP A 261 -2.95 -6.88 -0.59
CA TRP A 261 -3.87 -8.02 -0.55
C TRP A 261 -4.29 -8.51 -1.94
N LEU A 262 -4.63 -7.61 -2.85
CA LEU A 262 -5.10 -7.98 -4.19
C LEU A 262 -3.96 -8.39 -5.13
N GLY A 263 -2.70 -8.20 -4.72
CA GLY A 263 -1.53 -8.71 -5.42
C GLY A 263 -1.30 -8.07 -6.79
N SER A 264 -1.68 -6.81 -7.00
CA SER A 264 -1.33 -6.14 -8.26
C SER A 264 0.19 -6.16 -8.48
N PRO A 265 0.68 -6.65 -9.62
CA PRO A 265 2.11 -6.65 -9.94
C PRO A 265 2.65 -5.24 -10.21
N ILE A 266 1.77 -4.28 -10.44
CA ILE A 266 2.09 -2.86 -10.59
C ILE A 266 1.68 -2.17 -9.29
N PRO A 267 2.60 -1.42 -8.62
CA PRO A 267 2.23 -0.65 -7.44
C PRO A 267 1.03 0.25 -7.70
N CYS A 268 0.02 0.15 -6.84
CA CYS A 268 -1.18 0.97 -6.92
C CYS A 268 -1.86 1.05 -5.55
N GLY A 269 -2.80 1.96 -5.41
CA GLY A 269 -3.61 2.14 -4.22
C GLY A 269 -4.95 2.74 -4.56
N ILE A 270 -5.76 2.93 -3.54
CA ILE A 270 -7.08 3.55 -3.59
C ILE A 270 -7.07 4.68 -2.56
N ALA A 271 -7.34 5.89 -3.02
CA ALA A 271 -7.64 7.03 -2.15
C ALA A 271 -9.16 7.22 -2.10
N LEU A 272 -9.70 7.27 -0.89
CA LEU A 272 -11.11 7.57 -0.65
C LEU A 272 -11.21 8.79 0.27
N ALA A 273 -12.20 9.66 0.04
CA ALA A 273 -12.46 10.82 0.86
C ALA A 273 -13.95 11.19 0.85
N ARG A 274 -14.35 12.02 1.82
CA ARG A 274 -15.69 12.62 1.79
C ARG A 274 -15.83 13.51 0.56
N ARG A 275 -16.85 13.28 -0.27
CA ARG A 275 -17.12 14.02 -1.51
C ARG A 275 -17.15 15.53 -1.28
N ARG A 276 -17.80 15.99 -0.20
CA ARG A 276 -17.86 17.41 0.17
C ARG A 276 -16.49 18.05 0.35
N HIS A 277 -15.44 17.29 0.76
CA HIS A 277 -14.06 17.80 0.87
C HIS A 277 -13.42 17.95 -0.50
N VAL A 278 -13.62 16.97 -1.37
CA VAL A 278 -13.10 16.99 -2.75
C VAL A 278 -13.71 18.13 -3.56
N GLU A 279 -15.02 18.35 -3.45
CA GLU A 279 -15.74 19.40 -4.16
C GLU A 279 -15.24 20.82 -3.82
N ARG A 280 -14.75 21.03 -2.61
CA ARG A 280 -14.21 22.32 -2.19
C ARG A 280 -12.87 22.68 -2.87
N ILE A 281 -12.11 21.68 -3.32
CA ILE A 281 -10.80 21.90 -3.96
C ILE A 281 -10.81 21.69 -5.47
N ALA A 282 -11.84 21.05 -6.00
CA ALA A 282 -11.96 20.70 -7.41
C ALA A 282 -11.93 21.92 -8.32
N ARG A 283 -11.17 21.86 -9.42
CA ARG A 283 -11.06 22.91 -10.43
C ARG A 283 -11.44 22.39 -11.80
N SER A 284 -12.08 23.24 -12.61
CA SER A 284 -12.34 22.93 -14.01
C SER A 284 -11.14 23.31 -14.86
N VAL A 285 -10.69 22.39 -15.72
CA VAL A 285 -9.56 22.60 -16.63
C VAL A 285 -10.08 22.60 -18.07
N GLU A 286 -10.15 23.79 -18.66
CA GLU A 286 -10.84 24.03 -19.93
C GLU A 286 -10.23 23.27 -21.12
N TYR A 287 -8.89 23.28 -21.26
CA TYR A 287 -8.21 22.70 -22.43
C TYR A 287 -8.33 21.18 -22.54
N VAL A 288 -8.57 20.46 -21.42
CA VAL A 288 -8.85 19.02 -21.39
C VAL A 288 -10.33 18.71 -21.16
N SER A 289 -11.15 19.72 -20.94
CA SER A 289 -12.59 19.61 -20.64
C SER A 289 -12.89 18.63 -19.49
N LEU A 290 -12.00 18.61 -18.49
CA LEU A 290 -12.08 17.70 -17.33
C LEU A 290 -12.10 18.50 -16.02
N ARG A 291 -12.70 17.89 -15.00
CA ARG A 291 -12.61 18.36 -13.63
C ARG A 291 -11.35 17.76 -12.98
N ASP A 292 -10.47 18.62 -12.51
CA ASP A 292 -9.25 18.23 -11.81
C ASP A 292 -9.56 17.98 -10.33
N THR A 293 -9.59 16.69 -9.95
CA THR A 293 -9.91 16.22 -8.61
C THR A 293 -8.83 15.28 -8.05
N THR A 294 -7.86 14.87 -8.88
CA THR A 294 -6.79 13.92 -8.53
C THR A 294 -5.44 14.62 -8.40
N LEU A 295 -4.44 14.01 -7.73
CA LEU A 295 -3.10 14.58 -7.65
C LEU A 295 -2.35 14.50 -8.97
N ALA A 296 -2.42 13.36 -9.63
CA ALA A 296 -1.74 13.14 -10.90
C ALA A 296 -2.71 13.43 -12.06
N GLY A 297 -2.27 14.20 -13.07
CA GLY A 297 -3.06 14.46 -14.25
C GLY A 297 -3.24 13.20 -15.10
N SER A 298 -2.15 12.56 -15.53
CA SER A 298 -2.17 11.27 -16.20
C SER A 298 -2.03 10.14 -15.19
N ARG A 299 -2.91 9.14 -15.26
CA ARG A 299 -2.92 7.99 -14.35
C ARG A 299 -2.91 6.68 -15.13
N ASN A 300 -2.32 5.67 -14.54
CA ASN A 300 -2.23 4.35 -15.15
C ASN A 300 -3.63 3.71 -15.29
N GLY A 301 -4.09 3.47 -16.51
CA GLY A 301 -5.38 2.84 -16.77
C GLY A 301 -5.35 1.31 -16.68
N LEU A 302 -4.19 0.66 -16.60
CA LEU A 302 -4.10 -0.80 -16.49
C LEU A 302 -4.36 -1.27 -15.04
N THR A 303 -3.90 -0.52 -14.04
CA THR A 303 -4.05 -0.91 -12.63
C THR A 303 -5.51 -0.99 -12.17
N PRO A 304 -6.46 -0.10 -12.55
CA PRO A 304 -7.88 -0.29 -12.27
C PRO A 304 -8.43 -1.62 -12.80
N MET A 305 -8.04 -2.02 -14.02
CA MET A 305 -8.46 -3.28 -14.61
C MET A 305 -7.90 -4.50 -13.87
N ILE A 306 -6.64 -4.42 -13.41
CA ILE A 306 -6.01 -5.47 -12.59
C ILE A 306 -6.75 -5.61 -11.25
N LEU A 307 -7.04 -4.50 -10.58
CA LEU A 307 -7.77 -4.50 -9.31
C LEU A 307 -9.19 -5.06 -9.49
N TRP A 308 -9.89 -4.59 -10.52
CA TRP A 308 -11.23 -5.07 -10.87
C TRP A 308 -11.22 -6.59 -11.12
N HIS A 309 -10.26 -7.08 -11.92
CA HIS A 309 -10.12 -8.50 -12.21
C HIS A 309 -9.87 -9.32 -10.93
N SER A 310 -8.97 -8.85 -10.06
CA SER A 310 -8.68 -9.51 -8.79
C SER A 310 -9.91 -9.57 -7.88
N LEU A 311 -10.64 -8.45 -7.73
CA LEU A 311 -11.89 -8.39 -6.95
C LEU A 311 -12.95 -9.35 -7.50
N ARG A 312 -13.16 -9.37 -8.82
CA ARG A 312 -14.13 -10.27 -9.48
C ARG A 312 -13.76 -11.73 -9.37
N ARG A 313 -12.47 -12.05 -9.54
CA ARG A 313 -11.95 -13.42 -9.46
C ARG A 313 -12.11 -14.03 -8.08
N HIS A 314 -11.81 -13.29 -7.03
CA HIS A 314 -11.94 -13.77 -5.66
C HIS A 314 -13.38 -13.70 -5.16
N GLY A 315 -14.12 -12.66 -5.52
CA GLY A 315 -15.41 -12.36 -4.94
C GLY A 315 -15.34 -12.13 -3.42
N TYR A 316 -16.48 -11.89 -2.80
CA TYR A 316 -16.53 -11.62 -1.35
C TYR A 316 -16.01 -12.80 -0.52
N GLU A 317 -16.51 -14.02 -0.79
CA GLU A 317 -16.14 -15.20 -0.01
C GLU A 317 -14.67 -15.61 -0.20
N GLY A 318 -14.13 -15.44 -1.40
CA GLY A 318 -12.71 -15.72 -1.67
C GLY A 318 -11.79 -14.75 -0.96
N LEU A 319 -12.12 -13.45 -0.92
CA LEU A 319 -11.36 -12.45 -0.17
C LEU A 319 -11.45 -12.70 1.35
N ARG A 320 -12.65 -12.99 1.86
CA ARG A 320 -12.86 -13.35 3.27
C ARG A 320 -12.03 -14.58 3.65
N ALA A 321 -12.10 -15.64 2.86
CA ALA A 321 -11.32 -16.85 3.10
C ALA A 321 -9.81 -16.58 3.07
N MET A 322 -9.32 -15.75 2.13
CA MET A 322 -7.92 -15.35 2.06
C MET A 322 -7.48 -14.63 3.33
N VAL A 323 -8.26 -13.66 3.82
CA VAL A 323 -7.94 -12.90 5.03
C VAL A 323 -7.86 -13.84 6.23
N HIS A 324 -8.85 -14.68 6.45
CA HIS A 324 -8.86 -15.65 7.56
C HIS A 324 -7.68 -16.63 7.49
N GLN A 325 -7.34 -17.12 6.30
CA GLN A 325 -6.18 -17.99 6.10
C GLN A 325 -4.87 -17.29 6.44
N CYS A 326 -4.70 -16.03 6.06
CA CYS A 326 -3.51 -15.23 6.39
C CYS A 326 -3.38 -15.03 7.91
N LEU A 327 -4.48 -14.71 8.59
CA LEU A 327 -4.48 -14.56 10.06
C LEU A 327 -4.21 -15.89 10.78
N ALA A 328 -4.79 -16.99 10.31
CA ALA A 328 -4.48 -18.32 10.85
C ALA A 328 -3.00 -18.71 10.65
N THR A 329 -2.40 -18.33 9.51
CA THR A 329 -0.97 -18.51 9.27
C THR A 329 -0.14 -17.65 10.22
N ALA A 330 -0.58 -16.43 10.53
CA ALA A 330 0.09 -15.56 11.49
C ALA A 330 0.05 -16.15 12.92
N ASP A 331 -1.09 -16.69 13.36
CA ASP A 331 -1.23 -17.38 14.65
C ASP A 331 -0.33 -18.62 14.73
N PHE A 332 -0.32 -19.42 13.67
CA PHE A 332 0.58 -20.56 13.55
C PHE A 332 2.06 -20.13 13.65
N THR A 333 2.43 -19.01 12.99
CA THR A 333 3.80 -18.50 13.00
C THR A 333 4.21 -18.07 14.41
N VAL A 334 3.34 -17.33 15.13
CA VAL A 334 3.60 -16.94 16.53
C VAL A 334 3.80 -18.18 17.40
N SER A 335 2.90 -19.17 17.28
CA SER A 335 2.95 -20.40 18.09
C SER A 335 4.25 -21.16 17.83
N LEU A 336 4.61 -21.37 16.56
CA LEU A 336 5.80 -22.12 16.19
C LEU A 336 7.10 -21.42 16.65
N LEU A 337 7.19 -20.10 16.51
CA LEU A 337 8.35 -19.34 17.00
C LEU A 337 8.48 -19.44 18.53
N ARG A 338 7.36 -19.35 19.27
CA ARG A 338 7.34 -19.47 20.74
C ARG A 338 7.72 -20.88 21.22
N GLU A 339 7.29 -21.93 20.52
CA GLU A 339 7.69 -23.33 20.78
C GLU A 339 9.21 -23.52 20.74
N HIS A 340 9.90 -22.71 19.92
CA HIS A 340 11.35 -22.69 19.82
C HIS A 340 12.04 -21.63 20.70
N GLY A 341 11.30 -21.01 21.63
CA GLY A 341 11.85 -20.07 22.62
C GLY A 341 12.06 -18.64 22.14
N PHE A 342 11.54 -18.27 20.96
CA PHE A 342 11.57 -16.89 20.49
C PHE A 342 10.41 -16.08 21.05
N ASP A 343 10.68 -14.83 21.45
CA ASP A 343 9.65 -13.88 21.87
C ASP A 343 8.92 -13.30 20.63
N ALA A 344 7.94 -14.05 20.14
CA ALA A 344 7.14 -13.70 18.99
C ALA A 344 5.72 -13.29 19.38
N TRP A 345 5.19 -12.28 18.71
CA TRP A 345 3.85 -11.76 18.98
C TRP A 345 3.24 -11.08 17.73
N ARG A 346 1.96 -10.82 17.77
CA ARG A 346 1.23 -10.00 16.79
C ARG A 346 0.14 -9.19 17.47
N ASN A 347 -0.23 -8.07 16.88
CA ASN A 347 -1.43 -7.34 17.27
C ASN A 347 -2.70 -8.07 16.81
N PRO A 348 -3.84 -7.87 17.47
CA PRO A 348 -5.13 -8.36 16.99
C PRO A 348 -5.38 -7.91 15.54
N HIS A 349 -6.05 -8.76 14.76
CA HIS A 349 -6.45 -8.50 13.37
C HIS A 349 -5.28 -8.24 12.38
N SER A 350 -4.03 -8.40 12.81
CA SER A 350 -2.85 -8.13 12.00
C SER A 350 -2.25 -9.41 11.40
N PRO A 351 -1.92 -9.46 10.10
CA PRO A 351 -1.15 -10.55 9.51
C PRO A 351 0.36 -10.41 9.79
N ILE A 352 0.79 -9.40 10.53
CA ILE A 352 2.19 -9.11 10.85
C ILE A 352 2.57 -9.82 12.14
N VAL A 353 3.58 -10.66 12.09
CA VAL A 353 4.19 -11.36 13.24
C VAL A 353 5.55 -10.75 13.54
N VAL A 354 5.69 -10.21 14.73
CA VAL A 354 6.92 -9.56 15.22
C VAL A 354 7.72 -10.54 16.06
N PHE A 355 9.05 -10.55 15.88
CA PHE A 355 9.95 -11.43 16.63
C PHE A 355 11.39 -10.87 16.64
N PRO A 356 12.30 -11.44 17.47
CA PRO A 356 13.69 -10.98 17.52
C PRO A 356 14.40 -11.09 16.17
N ARG A 357 15.25 -10.12 15.88
CA ARG A 357 15.98 -10.01 14.63
C ARG A 357 16.92 -11.20 14.41
N PRO A 358 16.79 -11.97 13.32
CA PRO A 358 17.70 -13.08 13.01
C PRO A 358 19.03 -12.57 12.45
N PRO A 359 20.07 -13.42 12.33
CA PRO A 359 21.33 -13.09 11.67
C PRO A 359 21.13 -12.54 10.25
N GLU A 360 22.02 -11.65 9.83
CA GLU A 360 21.89 -10.86 8.59
C GLU A 360 21.70 -11.75 7.33
N PHE A 361 22.43 -12.86 7.24
CA PHE A 361 22.31 -13.76 6.10
C PHE A 361 20.89 -14.36 5.94
N LEU A 362 20.19 -14.61 7.07
CA LEU A 362 18.78 -15.04 7.04
C LEU A 362 17.83 -13.90 6.66
N GLN A 363 18.12 -12.68 7.12
CA GLN A 363 17.34 -11.52 6.71
C GLN A 363 17.37 -11.33 5.19
N HIS A 364 18.55 -11.45 4.57
CA HIS A 364 18.71 -11.39 3.12
C HIS A 364 18.04 -12.58 2.41
N ARG A 365 18.28 -13.80 2.90
CA ARG A 365 17.73 -15.01 2.29
C ARG A 365 16.20 -15.03 2.29
N TRP A 366 15.57 -14.54 3.35
CA TRP A 366 14.11 -14.55 3.56
C TRP A 366 13.45 -13.19 3.31
N CYS A 367 14.20 -12.24 2.74
CA CYS A 367 13.74 -10.88 2.44
C CYS A 367 13.00 -10.23 3.63
N LEU A 368 13.59 -10.33 4.85
CA LEU A 368 13.00 -9.76 6.06
C LEU A 368 13.33 -8.26 6.18
N ALA A 369 12.43 -7.51 6.84
CA ALA A 369 12.58 -6.09 7.12
C ALA A 369 12.86 -5.86 8.61
N PRO A 370 14.12 -5.61 9.03
CA PRO A 370 14.46 -5.37 10.42
C PRO A 370 14.26 -3.91 10.84
N GLN A 371 13.92 -3.71 12.12
CA GLN A 371 13.96 -2.40 12.80
C GLN A 371 14.51 -2.58 14.22
N GLY A 372 15.67 -2.00 14.50
CA GLY A 372 16.35 -2.21 15.79
C GLY A 372 16.66 -3.68 16.07
N GLN A 373 16.17 -4.19 17.18
CA GLN A 373 16.34 -5.60 17.60
C GLN A 373 15.21 -6.52 17.12
N LEU A 374 14.22 -5.97 16.41
CA LEU A 374 13.05 -6.70 15.94
C LEU A 374 13.06 -6.84 14.42
N THR A 375 12.32 -7.82 13.95
CA THR A 375 11.91 -7.99 12.57
C THR A 375 10.49 -8.50 12.51
N HIS A 376 9.94 -8.63 11.32
CA HIS A 376 8.61 -9.20 11.16
C HIS A 376 8.50 -10.12 9.94
N ILE A 377 7.49 -10.97 9.98
CA ILE A 377 6.92 -11.68 8.83
C ILE A 377 5.54 -11.10 8.55
N VAL A 378 5.22 -10.86 7.28
CA VAL A 378 3.86 -10.50 6.86
C VAL A 378 3.21 -11.71 6.20
N CYS A 379 2.27 -12.33 6.90
CA CYS A 379 1.58 -13.54 6.44
C CYS A 379 0.54 -13.21 5.36
N MET A 380 1.02 -13.04 4.12
CA MET A 380 0.17 -12.86 2.93
C MET A 380 -0.20 -14.21 2.32
N ALA A 381 -1.11 -14.23 1.34
CA ALA A 381 -1.68 -15.45 0.78
C ALA A 381 -0.65 -16.48 0.25
N HIS A 382 0.52 -16.03 -0.23
CA HIS A 382 1.60 -16.90 -0.68
C HIS A 382 2.41 -17.53 0.47
N VAL A 383 2.29 -17.01 1.70
CA VAL A 383 3.02 -17.50 2.87
C VAL A 383 2.28 -18.68 3.48
N THR A 384 2.77 -19.88 3.20
CA THR A 384 2.19 -21.14 3.70
C THR A 384 2.84 -21.58 5.01
N GLN A 385 2.16 -22.43 5.78
CA GLN A 385 2.76 -23.05 6.98
C GLN A 385 4.05 -23.83 6.66
N GLU A 386 4.16 -24.41 5.46
CA GLU A 386 5.38 -25.10 5.03
C GLU A 386 6.56 -24.13 4.89
N ILE A 387 6.34 -22.98 4.25
CA ILE A 387 7.34 -21.91 4.15
C ILE A 387 7.75 -21.43 5.54
N ILE A 388 6.80 -21.23 6.45
CA ILE A 388 7.08 -20.84 7.83
C ILE A 388 7.92 -21.90 8.56
N ARG A 389 7.59 -23.19 8.43
CA ARG A 389 8.40 -24.26 9.04
C ARG A 389 9.83 -24.26 8.52
N ARG A 390 10.03 -24.08 7.21
CA ARG A 390 11.37 -23.98 6.63
C ARG A 390 12.15 -22.81 7.22
N PHE A 391 11.54 -21.62 7.28
CA PHE A 391 12.14 -20.44 7.87
C PHE A 391 12.53 -20.67 9.34
N VAL A 392 11.61 -21.16 10.18
CA VAL A 392 11.85 -21.36 11.61
C VAL A 392 12.94 -22.41 11.84
N ASN A 393 12.99 -23.50 11.07
CA ASN A 393 14.05 -24.50 11.18
C ASN A 393 15.44 -23.89 10.87
N GLU A 394 15.53 -23.05 9.82
CA GLU A 394 16.79 -22.36 9.50
C GLU A 394 17.15 -21.34 10.59
N TYR A 395 16.17 -20.64 11.16
CA TYR A 395 16.40 -19.67 12.23
C TYR A 395 16.90 -20.36 13.52
N VAL A 396 16.27 -21.44 13.93
CA VAL A 396 16.73 -22.26 15.07
C VAL A 396 18.15 -22.76 14.86
N ALA A 397 18.44 -23.34 13.69
CA ALA A 397 19.77 -23.84 13.36
C ALA A 397 20.84 -22.73 13.40
N ALA A 398 20.49 -21.53 12.93
CA ALA A 398 21.41 -20.39 12.95
C ALA A 398 21.69 -19.90 14.38
N MET A 399 20.69 -19.90 15.26
CA MET A 399 20.85 -19.50 16.66
C MET A 399 21.59 -20.53 17.50
N THR A 400 21.42 -21.83 17.19
CA THR A 400 22.12 -22.92 17.88
C THR A 400 23.61 -22.98 17.50
N ASN A 401 23.95 -22.63 16.26
CA ASN A 401 25.31 -22.64 15.73
C ASN A 401 26.05 -21.30 15.90
N ALA A 402 25.40 -20.27 16.41
CA ALA A 402 26.04 -18.99 16.73
C ALA A 402 26.98 -19.21 17.95
N PRO A 403 28.28 -18.81 17.91
CA PRO A 403 29.12 -18.86 19.09
C PRO A 403 28.49 -18.00 20.19
N HIS A 404 28.30 -18.61 21.37
CA HIS A 404 27.79 -17.92 22.56
C HIS A 404 28.66 -16.68 22.83
N PRO A 405 28.13 -15.47 23.00
CA PRO A 405 28.91 -14.26 23.25
C PRO A 405 29.62 -14.25 24.60
N ASP A 406 29.51 -15.27 25.44
CA ASP A 406 29.98 -15.31 26.81
C ASP A 406 31.26 -16.15 27.04
N ILE A 407 32.13 -16.34 26.03
CA ILE A 407 33.47 -16.94 26.25
C ILE A 407 34.53 -15.99 25.69
N VAL A 408 34.64 -14.80 26.27
CA VAL A 408 35.91 -14.07 26.33
C VAL A 408 36.18 -13.80 27.81
N ARG A 409 36.96 -14.70 28.43
CA ARG A 409 37.62 -14.45 29.72
C ARG A 409 38.81 -13.54 29.51
#